data_a851619d903426e1901e5a6743164af6
#
_entry.id   a851619d903426e1901e5a6743164af6
#
_cell.length_a   1.000
_cell.length_b   1.000
_cell.length_c   1.000
_cell.angle_alpha   90.00
_cell.angle_beta   90.00
_cell.angle_gamma   90.00
#
_symmetry.space_group_name_H-M   'P 1'
#
loop_
_entity.id
_entity.type
_entity.pdbx_description
1 polymer ?
#
loop_
_entity_poly.entity_id
_entity_poly.type
_entity_poly.pdbx_seq_one_letter_code
_entity_poly.pdbx_strand_id
1 'polypeptide(L)'
;MDKNELISRILSYDNKIGRWKLYINEISKTDYAIGYGYDDSTKLWLVYQNGERGIRTEWRFEKEELAVEKLYKKVKFQYKIQN
;
A
#
# COMPACT_ATOMS: atom_id res chain seq x y z
N MET A 1 -3.03 -16.27 6.09
CA MET A 1 -2.48 -15.26 7.01
C MET A 1 -3.58 -14.30 7.41
N ASP A 2 -3.62 -13.91 8.68
CA ASP A 2 -4.58 -12.90 9.08
C ASP A 2 -4.03 -11.49 8.77
N LYS A 3 -4.87 -10.49 8.97
CA LYS A 3 -4.54 -9.11 8.65
C LYS A 3 -3.31 -8.61 9.44
N ASN A 4 -3.23 -8.93 10.71
CA ASN A 4 -2.15 -8.46 11.56
C ASN A 4 -0.81 -9.05 11.14
N GLU A 5 -0.80 -10.32 10.75
CA GLU A 5 0.40 -10.96 10.26
C GLU A 5 0.85 -10.36 8.94
N LEU A 6 -0.10 -10.07 8.04
CA LEU A 6 0.21 -9.42 6.77
C LEU A 6 0.79 -8.03 6.97
N ILE A 7 0.21 -7.24 7.87
CA ILE A 7 0.71 -5.90 8.17
C ILE A 7 2.13 -5.99 8.73
N SER A 8 2.38 -6.94 9.60
CA SER A 8 3.71 -7.16 10.16
C SER A 8 4.74 -7.45 9.06
N ARG A 9 4.36 -8.28 8.10
CA ARG A 9 5.24 -8.60 6.97
C ARG A 9 5.45 -7.40 6.05
N ILE A 10 4.41 -6.61 5.83
CA ILE A 10 4.51 -5.39 5.04
C ILE A 10 5.50 -4.42 5.70
N LEU A 11 5.37 -4.23 7.00
CA LEU A 11 6.24 -3.32 7.73
C LEU A 11 7.69 -3.76 7.72
N SER A 12 7.96 -5.05 7.53
CA SER A 12 9.32 -5.54 7.42
C SER A 12 10.04 -5.01 6.18
N TYR A 13 9.31 -4.51 5.20
CA TYR A 13 9.88 -3.92 3.99
C TYR A 13 10.11 -2.42 4.11
N ASP A 14 9.77 -1.81 5.25
CA ASP A 14 9.98 -0.39 5.44
C ASP A 14 11.45 -0.03 5.25
N ASN A 15 11.72 1.01 4.47
CA ASN A 15 13.08 1.44 4.09
C ASN A 15 13.82 0.43 3.20
N LYS A 16 13.13 -0.56 2.66
CA LYS A 16 13.75 -1.57 1.79
C LYS A 16 13.22 -1.55 0.36
N ILE A 17 12.34 -0.61 0.04
CA ILE A 17 11.71 -0.51 -1.27
C ILE A 17 12.14 0.77 -2.01
N GLY A 18 13.41 1.11 -1.89
CA GLY A 18 13.97 2.25 -2.56
C GLY A 18 13.42 3.57 -2.03
N ARG A 19 12.99 4.43 -2.96
CA ARG A 19 12.45 5.74 -2.59
C ARG A 19 10.99 5.70 -2.13
N TRP A 20 10.34 4.54 -2.23
CA TRP A 20 8.94 4.41 -1.86
C TRP A 20 8.77 4.50 -0.36
N LYS A 21 7.77 5.29 0.08
CA LYS A 21 7.39 5.40 1.48
C LYS A 21 6.14 4.57 1.71
N LEU A 22 6.13 3.84 2.80
CA LEU A 22 5.05 2.93 3.15
C LEU A 22 4.09 3.58 4.13
N TYR A 23 2.80 3.49 3.84
CA TYR A 23 1.74 4.05 4.70
C TYR A 23 0.74 2.96 5.05
N ILE A 24 0.50 2.79 6.34
CA ILE A 24 -0.45 1.79 6.85
C ILE A 24 -1.65 2.51 7.42
N ASN A 25 -2.84 2.18 6.90
CA ASN A 25 -4.11 2.76 7.32
C ASN A 25 -4.12 4.29 7.21
N GLU A 26 -3.50 4.80 6.17
CA GLU A 26 -3.41 6.24 5.91
C GLU A 26 -3.36 6.47 4.41
N ILE A 27 -4.14 7.42 3.92
CA ILE A 27 -4.11 7.78 2.50
C ILE A 27 -3.24 9.03 2.34
N SER A 28 -2.14 8.87 1.60
CA SER A 28 -1.19 9.96 1.36
C SER A 28 -1.23 10.38 -0.10
N LYS A 29 -0.97 11.66 -0.36
CA LYS A 29 -0.88 12.20 -1.72
C LYS A 29 0.57 12.52 -2.10
N THR A 30 1.49 12.12 -1.25
CA THR A 30 2.93 12.36 -1.49
C THR A 30 3.41 11.50 -2.66
N ASP A 31 4.34 12.03 -3.46
CA ASP A 31 4.98 11.24 -4.52
C ASP A 31 5.76 10.09 -3.92
N TYR A 32 5.80 8.98 -4.63
CA TYR A 32 6.48 7.75 -4.21
C TYR A 32 5.94 7.20 -2.90
N ALA A 33 4.62 7.26 -2.72
CA ALA A 33 3.94 6.67 -1.58
C ALA A 33 3.20 5.41 -2.00
N ILE A 34 3.28 4.39 -1.19
CA ILE A 34 2.56 3.13 -1.39
C ILE A 34 1.89 2.76 -0.07
N GLY A 35 0.60 2.47 -0.12
CA GLY A 35 -0.11 2.18 1.12
C GLY A 35 -1.57 1.86 0.93
N TYR A 36 -2.29 1.78 2.05
CA TYR A 36 -3.74 1.59 2.03
C TYR A 36 -4.39 2.43 3.12
N GLY A 37 -5.68 2.70 2.93
CA GLY A 37 -6.48 3.40 3.92
C GLY A 37 -7.95 3.32 3.56
N TYR A 38 -8.80 3.77 4.48
CA TYR A 38 -10.24 3.79 4.25
C TYR A 38 -10.64 5.10 3.57
N ASP A 39 -11.37 4.99 2.45
CA ASP A 39 -11.84 6.14 1.71
C ASP A 39 -13.31 6.39 2.06
N ASP A 40 -13.56 7.40 2.87
CA ASP A 40 -14.92 7.76 3.32
C ASP A 40 -15.84 8.15 2.18
N SER A 41 -15.30 8.71 1.11
CA SER A 41 -16.14 9.17 0.00
C SER A 41 -16.74 8.02 -0.81
N THR A 42 -16.01 6.92 -0.94
CA THR A 42 -16.48 5.74 -1.65
C THR A 42 -16.93 4.62 -0.71
N LYS A 43 -16.59 4.75 0.57
CA LYS A 43 -16.84 3.74 1.61
C LYS A 43 -16.18 2.41 1.29
N LEU A 44 -15.00 2.49 0.67
CA LEU A 44 -14.19 1.33 0.30
C LEU A 44 -12.78 1.49 0.84
N TRP A 45 -12.10 0.38 0.98
CA TRP A 45 -10.68 0.38 1.34
C TRP A 45 -9.85 0.60 0.08
N LEU A 46 -9.00 1.61 0.13
CA LEU A 46 -8.18 2.03 -1.00
C LEU A 46 -6.75 1.56 -0.83
N VAL A 47 -6.22 0.89 -1.84
CA VAL A 47 -4.79 0.63 -1.96
C VAL A 47 -4.28 1.54 -3.06
N TYR A 48 -3.18 2.23 -2.82
CA TYR A 48 -2.67 3.20 -3.77
C TYR A 48 -1.15 3.09 -3.91
N GLN A 49 -0.69 3.49 -5.07
CA GLN A 49 0.74 3.60 -5.35
C GLN A 49 0.92 4.89 -6.15
N ASN A 50 1.45 5.91 -5.49
CA ASN A 50 1.66 7.22 -6.09
C ASN A 50 3.03 7.26 -6.75
N GLY A 51 3.05 7.46 -8.05
CA GLY A 51 4.30 7.64 -8.76
C GLY A 51 4.71 9.11 -8.79
N GLU A 52 5.55 9.43 -9.74
CA GLU A 52 6.04 10.77 -9.97
C GLU A 52 4.96 11.66 -10.58
N ARG A 53 4.96 12.95 -10.23
CA ARG A 53 4.10 13.98 -10.84
C ARG A 53 2.60 13.71 -10.69
N GLY A 54 2.21 13.14 -9.56
CA GLY A 54 0.81 12.92 -9.27
C GLY A 54 0.17 11.73 -9.97
N ILE A 55 0.96 10.93 -10.68
CA ILE A 55 0.46 9.69 -11.28
C ILE A 55 0.12 8.72 -10.16
N ARG A 56 -1.10 8.22 -10.16
CA ARG A 56 -1.58 7.36 -9.09
C ARG A 56 -2.29 6.14 -9.66
N THR A 57 -1.93 4.96 -9.15
CA THR A 57 -2.65 3.73 -9.40
C THR A 57 -3.42 3.37 -8.15
N GLU A 58 -4.69 3.01 -8.32
CA GLU A 58 -5.58 2.73 -7.19
C GLU A 58 -6.33 1.43 -7.38
N TRP A 59 -6.57 0.75 -6.25
CA TRP A 59 -7.40 -0.45 -6.20
C TRP A 59 -8.32 -0.30 -5.00
N ARG A 60 -9.59 -0.70 -5.14
CA ARG A 60 -10.58 -0.55 -4.09
C ARG A 60 -11.17 -1.89 -3.70
N PHE A 61 -11.43 -2.06 -2.40
CA PHE A 61 -11.93 -3.32 -1.84
C PHE A 61 -12.96 -3.04 -0.77
N GLU A 62 -13.93 -3.94 -0.64
CA GLU A 62 -14.96 -3.81 0.38
C GLU A 62 -14.45 -4.19 1.77
N LYS A 63 -13.42 -5.03 1.85
CA LYS A 63 -12.88 -5.51 3.12
C LYS A 63 -11.43 -5.10 3.29
N GLU A 64 -11.09 -4.73 4.52
CA GLU A 64 -9.73 -4.33 4.86
C GLU A 64 -8.72 -5.46 4.57
N GLU A 65 -9.09 -6.70 4.89
CA GLU A 65 -8.19 -7.84 4.66
C GLU A 65 -7.76 -7.95 3.21
N LEU A 66 -8.70 -7.70 2.28
CA LEU A 66 -8.39 -7.76 0.84
C LEU A 66 -7.45 -6.63 0.43
N ALA A 67 -7.63 -5.45 1.00
CA ALA A 67 -6.75 -4.32 0.74
C ALA A 67 -5.34 -4.60 1.26
N VAL A 68 -5.23 -5.14 2.46
CA VAL A 68 -3.94 -5.48 3.06
C VAL A 68 -3.21 -6.54 2.23
N GLU A 69 -3.94 -7.55 1.74
CA GLU A 69 -3.36 -8.57 0.85
C GLU A 69 -2.81 -7.95 -0.43
N LYS A 70 -3.59 -7.04 -1.02
CA LYS A 70 -3.15 -6.37 -2.25
C LYS A 70 -1.91 -5.53 -1.99
N LEU A 71 -1.89 -4.79 -0.89
CA LEU A 71 -0.74 -3.99 -0.51
C LEU A 71 0.50 -4.87 -0.33
N TYR A 72 0.35 -6.00 0.35
CA TYR A 72 1.45 -6.93 0.57
C TYR A 72 2.06 -7.38 -0.76
N LYS A 73 1.21 -7.75 -1.71
CA LYS A 73 1.68 -8.17 -3.04
C LYS A 73 2.41 -7.05 -3.76
N LYS A 74 1.93 -5.81 -3.66
CA LYS A 74 2.56 -4.68 -4.30
C LYS A 74 3.89 -4.31 -3.66
N VAL A 75 3.97 -4.36 -2.34
CA VAL A 75 5.21 -4.09 -1.63
C VAL A 75 6.26 -5.15 -1.95
N LYS A 76 5.86 -6.42 -1.96
CA LYS A 76 6.77 -7.52 -2.33
C LYS A 76 7.29 -7.34 -3.75
N PHE A 77 6.42 -6.99 -4.67
CA PHE A 77 6.81 -6.78 -6.06
C PHE A 77 7.82 -5.63 -6.17
N GLN A 78 7.55 -4.52 -5.46
CA GLN A 78 8.44 -3.37 -5.47
C GLN A 78 9.80 -3.72 -4.88
N TYR A 79 9.82 -4.48 -3.80
CA TYR A 79 11.07 -4.93 -3.20
C TYR A 79 11.86 -5.81 -4.17
N LYS A 80 11.16 -6.71 -4.87
CA LYS A 80 11.78 -7.63 -5.81
C LYS A 80 12.47 -6.91 -6.96
N ILE A 81 11.85 -5.86 -7.51
CA ILE A 81 12.43 -5.12 -8.63
C ILE A 81 13.53 -4.15 -8.20
N GLN A 82 13.58 -3.78 -6.91
CA GLN A 82 14.64 -2.94 -6.37
C GLN A 82 15.91 -3.73 -6.06
N ASN A 83 15.77 -5.02 -5.90
CA ASN A 83 16.87 -5.91 -5.55
C ASN A 83 17.02 -6.96 -6.65
#